data_6bed5fecf64b9fe64eec569ebd71e7a2
#
_entry.id   6bed5fecf64b9fe64eec569ebd71e7a2
#
_cell.length_a   1.000
_cell.length_b   1.000
_cell.length_c   1.000
_cell.angle_alpha   90.00
_cell.angle_beta   90.00
_cell.angle_gamma   90.00
#
_symmetry.space_group_name_H-M   'P 1'
#
loop_
_entity.id
_entity.type
_entity.pdbx_description
1 polymer ?
#
loop_
_entity_poly.entity_id
_entity_poly.type
_entity_poly.pdbx_seq_one_letter_code
_entity_poly.pdbx_strand_id
1 'polypeptide(L)'
;LGNTRLAGSGALADGAGVPGDDMSVDVPDEVVSVGGYLAGDVHAHPALGACSRVNRSQSVDHPQSAMPTALASGGKRRCSVDAADGIEYLIEQVREFGRDVTVLATGPLTDVDAAITRAPDIASKLRLVMMGGTLTQPGNCWDAVAETNIIQDPEAANRVFHSGADITMVGLDVTHQCLLPQSAADRWRATGTKRGRFLADLADFSIKANLEADPALFSGGMPLHDPLAAAGALDSSLVDCFDLALRAETNTGDFNGVRGRTTGDPVGLVNHSMPHVHVALGVDSERFLDEFVERMAEVCR
;
A
#
# COMPACT_ATOMS: atom_id res chain seq x y z
N LEU A 1 22.30 -29.89 -31.53
CA LEU A 1 23.05 -29.73 -32.77
C LEU A 1 22.81 -28.33 -33.35
N GLY A 2 23.83 -27.48 -33.47
CA GLY A 2 23.83 -26.30 -34.33
C GLY A 2 24.21 -25.00 -33.64
N ASN A 3 25.47 -24.82 -33.28
CA ASN A 3 26.11 -23.51 -33.07
C ASN A 3 26.07 -22.69 -34.37
N THR A 4 25.75 -21.40 -34.28
CA THR A 4 26.35 -20.41 -35.18
C THR A 4 26.58 -19.08 -34.43
N ARG A 5 27.87 -18.78 -34.23
CA ARG A 5 28.39 -17.44 -33.90
C ARG A 5 28.38 -16.62 -35.19
N LEU A 6 28.07 -15.33 -35.10
CA LEU A 6 28.61 -14.33 -36.00
C LEU A 6 29.04 -13.11 -35.21
N ALA A 7 30.34 -12.85 -35.33
CA ALA A 7 30.97 -11.63 -34.92
C ALA A 7 30.85 -10.60 -36.04
N GLY A 8 30.77 -9.31 -35.73
CA GLY A 8 30.84 -8.22 -36.65
C GLY A 8 31.18 -6.92 -35.96
N SER A 9 32.45 -6.53 -36.04
CA SER A 9 33.02 -5.26 -35.63
C SER A 9 32.63 -4.13 -36.57
N GLY A 10 32.49 -2.90 -36.02
CA GLY A 10 32.40 -1.70 -36.89
C GLY A 10 32.13 -0.39 -36.14
N ALA A 11 33.25 0.27 -35.80
CA ALA A 11 33.53 1.71 -35.94
C ALA A 11 32.62 2.79 -35.27
N LEU A 12 33.29 3.56 -34.46
CA LEU A 12 33.06 4.91 -33.93
C LEU A 12 32.55 5.91 -35.00
N ALA A 13 31.54 6.72 -34.62
CA ALA A 13 31.33 8.05 -35.19
C ALA A 13 30.88 9.02 -34.13
N ASP A 14 31.46 10.19 -34.14
CA ASP A 14 31.44 11.30 -33.22
C ASP A 14 30.07 11.99 -33.04
N GLY A 15 29.85 12.48 -31.84
CA GLY A 15 29.42 13.84 -31.49
C GLY A 15 28.12 14.38 -32.07
N ALA A 16 27.02 14.29 -31.27
CA ALA A 16 26.04 15.37 -31.29
C ALA A 16 25.44 15.46 -29.87
N GLY A 17 25.59 16.63 -29.23
CA GLY A 17 25.04 16.94 -27.92
C GLY A 17 23.52 16.80 -27.96
N VAL A 18 23.01 16.04 -27.01
CA VAL A 18 21.60 15.97 -26.70
C VAL A 18 21.29 17.15 -25.78
N PRO A 19 20.27 17.99 -26.07
CA PRO A 19 19.80 19.00 -25.15
C PRO A 19 19.30 18.28 -23.89
N GLY A 20 19.68 18.79 -22.72
CA GLY A 20 19.13 18.35 -21.46
C GLY A 20 17.64 18.64 -21.42
N ASP A 21 16.81 17.63 -21.56
CA ASP A 21 15.42 17.69 -21.21
C ASP A 21 15.34 17.77 -19.68
N ASP A 22 14.93 18.95 -19.25
CA ASP A 22 14.50 19.22 -17.88
C ASP A 22 13.24 18.38 -17.66
N MET A 23 13.41 17.14 -17.19
CA MET A 23 12.31 16.29 -16.72
C MET A 23 11.87 16.81 -15.36
N SER A 24 11.11 17.92 -15.37
CA SER A 24 10.29 18.27 -14.23
C SER A 24 9.26 17.15 -14.05
N VAL A 25 9.45 16.32 -13.04
CA VAL A 25 8.45 15.35 -12.60
C VAL A 25 7.28 16.18 -12.06
N ASP A 26 6.15 16.17 -12.78
CA ASP A 26 4.91 16.75 -12.29
C ASP A 26 4.48 15.96 -11.04
N VAL A 27 4.82 16.49 -9.88
CA VAL A 27 4.31 15.98 -8.60
C VAL A 27 2.89 16.49 -8.46
N PRO A 28 1.89 15.64 -8.22
CA PRO A 28 0.53 16.09 -7.95
C PRO A 28 0.50 17.09 -6.80
N ASP A 29 -0.16 18.22 -6.97
CA ASP A 29 -0.20 19.30 -5.99
C ASP A 29 -0.89 18.87 -4.67
N GLU A 30 -1.67 17.78 -4.68
CA GLU A 30 -2.38 17.31 -3.49
C GLU A 30 -2.56 15.78 -3.47
N VAL A 31 -2.24 15.17 -2.33
CA VAL A 31 -2.48 13.75 -2.04
C VAL A 31 -3.51 13.63 -0.92
N VAL A 32 -4.65 13.01 -1.24
CA VAL A 32 -5.70 12.72 -0.25
C VAL A 32 -5.56 11.26 0.21
N SER A 33 -5.25 11.08 1.50
CA SER A 33 -5.19 9.74 2.11
C SER A 33 -6.57 9.31 2.60
N VAL A 34 -7.04 8.16 2.11
CA VAL A 34 -8.26 7.50 2.56
C VAL A 34 -7.86 6.19 3.19
N GLY A 35 -7.82 6.14 4.49
CA GLY A 35 -7.50 4.93 5.24
C GLY A 35 -7.88 5.09 6.70
N GLY A 36 -8.94 4.41 7.09
CA GLY A 36 -9.39 4.33 8.48
C GLY A 36 -8.90 3.04 9.12
N TYR A 37 -7.64 2.95 9.52
CA TYR A 37 -7.22 1.97 10.50
C TYR A 37 -7.06 2.64 11.85
N LEU A 38 -8.02 2.37 12.75
CA LEU A 38 -7.76 2.51 14.17
C LEU A 38 -6.73 1.43 14.52
N ALA A 39 -5.54 1.85 14.90
CA ALA A 39 -4.51 0.99 15.45
C ALA A 39 -5.05 0.36 16.76
N GLY A 40 -5.59 -0.83 16.62
CA GLY A 40 -6.07 -1.64 17.70
C GLY A 40 -6.13 -3.08 17.22
N ASP A 41 -5.25 -3.89 17.77
CA ASP A 41 -5.13 -5.34 17.65
C ASP A 41 -4.08 -5.87 16.65
N VAL A 42 -2.81 -5.59 16.97
CA VAL A 42 -1.76 -6.52 16.62
C VAL A 42 -1.89 -7.70 17.60
N HIS A 43 -2.77 -8.64 17.31
CA HIS A 43 -2.75 -9.93 18.00
C HIS A 43 -1.61 -10.75 17.45
N ALA A 44 -0.63 -11.00 18.31
CA ALA A 44 0.38 -12.01 18.14
C ALA A 44 -0.27 -13.32 17.66
N HIS A 45 0.19 -13.82 16.51
CA HIS A 45 -0.18 -15.13 16.01
C HIS A 45 0.23 -16.19 17.04
N PRO A 46 -0.68 -16.98 17.63
CA PRO A 46 -0.31 -18.26 18.18
C PRO A 46 -0.17 -19.25 17.03
N ALA A 47 0.90 -20.01 17.04
CA ALA A 47 1.13 -21.11 16.14
C ALA A 47 -0.14 -21.94 15.91
N LEU A 48 -0.43 -22.20 14.64
CA LEU A 48 -1.33 -23.21 14.07
C LEU A 48 -2.15 -24.01 15.09
N GLY A 49 -3.39 -23.59 15.32
CA GLY A 49 -4.35 -24.38 16.08
C GLY A 49 -5.62 -23.62 16.42
N ALA A 50 -6.70 -24.07 15.80
CA ALA A 50 -8.10 -23.73 16.08
C ALA A 50 -8.68 -22.44 15.47
N CYS A 51 -9.24 -22.60 14.28
CA CYS A 51 -10.27 -21.76 13.70
C CYS A 51 -11.52 -21.77 14.61
N SER A 52 -11.79 -20.72 15.34
CA SER A 52 -13.07 -20.54 16.02
C SER A 52 -13.89 -19.51 15.26
N ARG A 53 -15.07 -19.97 14.83
CA ARG A 53 -16.09 -19.17 14.13
C ARG A 53 -16.48 -17.97 15.00
N VAL A 54 -16.29 -16.76 14.49
CA VAL A 54 -16.88 -15.57 15.10
C VAL A 54 -18.32 -15.47 14.63
N ASN A 55 -19.22 -15.80 15.55
CA ASN A 55 -20.66 -15.65 15.38
C ASN A 55 -21.01 -14.16 15.59
N ARG A 56 -21.62 -13.51 14.61
CA ARG A 56 -22.09 -12.12 14.64
C ARG A 56 -23.34 -11.98 15.53
N SER A 57 -23.21 -12.18 16.83
CA SER A 57 -24.23 -11.71 17.78
C SER A 57 -23.74 -11.94 19.20
N GLN A 58 -22.86 -11.08 19.69
CA GLN A 58 -22.75 -10.81 21.12
C GLN A 58 -21.90 -9.54 21.29
N SER A 59 -22.55 -8.48 21.77
CA SER A 59 -21.89 -7.33 22.37
C SER A 59 -21.09 -7.81 23.58
N VAL A 60 -19.78 -7.77 23.48
CA VAL A 60 -18.91 -8.02 24.62
C VAL A 60 -18.40 -6.67 25.12
N ASP A 61 -18.88 -6.29 26.28
CA ASP A 61 -18.32 -5.19 27.07
C ASP A 61 -16.87 -5.53 27.42
N HIS A 62 -15.92 -4.85 26.80
CA HIS A 62 -14.53 -4.89 27.22
C HIS A 62 -14.25 -3.79 28.25
N PRO A 63 -13.60 -4.11 29.37
CA PRO A 63 -13.18 -3.09 30.31
C PRO A 63 -12.15 -2.18 29.68
N GLN A 64 -12.43 -0.88 29.68
CA GLN A 64 -11.55 0.18 29.23
C GLN A 64 -10.26 0.15 30.08
N SER A 65 -9.15 -0.29 29.50
CA SER A 65 -7.83 0.00 30.05
C SER A 65 -7.53 1.48 29.79
N ALA A 66 -7.47 2.24 30.86
CA ALA A 66 -7.22 3.68 30.85
C ALA A 66 -5.85 3.98 30.22
N MET A 67 -5.84 4.62 29.06
CA MET A 67 -4.67 5.35 28.59
C MET A 67 -4.38 6.55 29.50
N PRO A 68 -3.10 6.91 29.73
CA PRO A 68 -2.75 8.04 30.59
C PRO A 68 -3.28 9.35 30.00
N THR A 69 -4.11 10.03 30.76
CA THR A 69 -4.66 11.34 30.46
C THR A 69 -3.57 12.41 30.67
N ALA A 70 -2.78 12.71 29.63
CA ALA A 70 -1.88 13.84 29.66
C ALA A 70 -1.70 14.41 28.25
N LEU A 71 -2.75 15.06 27.74
CA LEU A 71 -2.70 16.11 26.71
C LEU A 71 -4.11 16.73 26.54
N ALA A 72 -4.58 17.37 27.61
CA ALA A 72 -5.82 18.15 27.57
C ALA A 72 -5.56 19.57 28.07
N SER A 73 -5.06 20.41 27.18
CA SER A 73 -5.30 21.86 27.24
C SER A 73 -5.06 22.47 25.87
N GLY A 74 -6.10 22.48 25.05
CA GLY A 74 -6.13 23.13 23.75
C GLY A 74 -7.47 22.85 23.08
N GLY A 75 -8.31 23.87 22.98
CA GLY A 75 -9.63 24.03 22.42
C GLY A 75 -10.29 22.83 21.73
N LYS A 76 -11.41 22.40 22.28
CA LYS A 76 -12.33 21.43 21.69
C LYS A 76 -12.82 21.92 20.32
N ARG A 77 -12.23 21.41 19.24
CA ARG A 77 -12.98 21.12 18.02
C ARG A 77 -13.22 19.61 18.01
N ARG A 78 -14.38 19.18 18.47
CA ARG A 78 -14.90 17.86 18.09
C ARG A 78 -15.35 18.00 16.64
N CYS A 79 -14.50 17.66 15.70
CA CYS A 79 -14.96 17.22 14.41
C CYS A 79 -15.49 15.79 14.62
N SER A 80 -16.79 15.65 14.79
CA SER A 80 -17.46 14.38 14.53
C SER A 80 -17.52 14.27 12.99
N VAL A 81 -16.45 13.78 12.36
CA VAL A 81 -16.50 13.44 10.95
C VAL A 81 -17.26 12.11 10.88
N ASP A 82 -18.44 12.14 10.26
CA ASP A 82 -19.18 10.93 9.93
C ASP A 82 -18.45 10.23 8.76
N ALA A 83 -18.43 8.89 8.73
CA ALA A 83 -17.87 8.13 7.60
C ALA A 83 -18.52 8.52 6.25
N ALA A 84 -19.81 8.91 6.28
CA ALA A 84 -20.48 9.45 5.11
C ALA A 84 -19.87 10.75 4.60
N ASP A 85 -19.36 11.59 5.51
CA ASP A 85 -18.72 12.87 5.15
C ASP A 85 -17.35 12.66 4.47
N GLY A 86 -16.62 11.62 4.86
CA GLY A 86 -15.33 11.27 4.24
C GLY A 86 -15.48 10.80 2.79
N ILE A 87 -16.50 9.99 2.52
CA ILE A 87 -16.79 9.52 1.15
C ILE A 87 -17.25 10.69 0.27
N GLU A 88 -18.09 11.58 0.79
CA GLU A 88 -18.56 12.76 0.05
C GLU A 88 -17.39 13.71 -0.25
N TYR A 89 -16.51 13.93 0.74
CA TYR A 89 -15.29 14.72 0.55
C TYR A 89 -14.41 14.14 -0.56
N LEU A 90 -14.19 12.82 -0.60
CA LEU A 90 -13.45 12.17 -1.67
C LEU A 90 -14.09 12.43 -3.04
N ILE A 91 -15.42 12.29 -3.13
CA ILE A 91 -16.17 12.56 -4.37
C ILE A 91 -15.98 14.01 -4.82
N GLU A 92 -16.09 14.97 -3.90
CA GLU A 92 -15.92 16.39 -4.17
C GLU A 92 -14.50 16.69 -4.67
N GLN A 93 -13.46 16.17 -4.00
CA GLN A 93 -12.07 16.38 -4.40
C GLN A 93 -11.80 15.84 -5.81
N VAL A 94 -12.24 14.62 -6.11
CA VAL A 94 -12.04 14.04 -7.46
C VAL A 94 -12.85 14.79 -8.52
N ARG A 95 -14.03 15.31 -8.20
CA ARG A 95 -14.81 16.13 -9.14
C ARG A 95 -14.14 17.46 -9.43
N GLU A 96 -13.59 18.12 -8.41
CA GLU A 96 -12.97 19.43 -8.50
C GLU A 96 -11.61 19.38 -9.20
N PHE A 97 -10.73 18.47 -8.76
CA PHE A 97 -9.34 18.42 -9.20
C PHE A 97 -9.05 17.35 -10.26
N GLY A 98 -9.93 16.34 -10.38
CA GLY A 98 -9.73 15.26 -11.35
C GLY A 98 -8.44 14.49 -11.08
N ARG A 99 -7.57 14.41 -12.10
CA ARG A 99 -6.28 13.71 -12.02
C ARG A 99 -5.16 14.51 -11.35
N ASP A 100 -5.41 15.76 -11.02
CA ASP A 100 -4.45 16.59 -10.25
C ASP A 100 -4.46 16.21 -8.76
N VAL A 101 -5.49 15.49 -8.29
CA VAL A 101 -5.51 14.88 -6.98
C VAL A 101 -5.25 13.38 -7.09
N THR A 102 -4.36 12.87 -6.23
CA THR A 102 -4.13 11.44 -6.07
C THR A 102 -4.76 10.95 -4.78
N VAL A 103 -5.64 9.98 -4.87
CA VAL A 103 -6.20 9.29 -3.71
C VAL A 103 -5.24 8.17 -3.32
N LEU A 104 -4.76 8.19 -2.07
CA LEU A 104 -3.94 7.15 -1.48
C LEU A 104 -4.80 6.29 -0.55
N ALA A 105 -5.04 5.03 -0.91
CA ALA A 105 -5.75 4.07 -0.08
C ALA A 105 -4.75 3.12 0.61
N THR A 106 -4.72 3.16 1.95
CA THR A 106 -3.84 2.34 2.80
C THR A 106 -4.60 1.29 3.60
N GLY A 107 -5.84 1.02 3.23
CA GLY A 107 -6.74 0.03 3.83
C GLY A 107 -7.62 -0.64 2.79
N PRO A 108 -8.69 -1.34 3.23
CA PRO A 108 -9.68 -1.93 2.33
C PRO A 108 -10.29 -0.88 1.40
N LEU A 109 -10.62 -1.27 0.16
CA LEU A 109 -11.13 -0.35 -0.85
C LEU A 109 -12.63 -0.03 -0.70
N THR A 110 -13.23 -0.31 0.44
CA THR A 110 -14.65 -0.13 0.73
C THR A 110 -15.12 1.32 0.52
N ASP A 111 -14.33 2.29 1.01
CA ASP A 111 -14.68 3.72 0.88
C ASP A 111 -14.55 4.20 -0.57
N VAL A 112 -13.52 3.74 -1.27
CA VAL A 112 -13.31 4.06 -2.70
C VAL A 112 -14.44 3.47 -3.55
N ASP A 113 -14.81 2.23 -3.31
CA ASP A 113 -15.94 1.57 -3.97
C ASP A 113 -17.27 2.29 -3.68
N ALA A 114 -17.50 2.69 -2.43
CA ALA A 114 -18.67 3.46 -2.06
C ALA A 114 -18.73 4.82 -2.76
N ALA A 115 -17.58 5.51 -2.91
CA ALA A 115 -17.49 6.76 -3.64
C ALA A 115 -17.82 6.58 -5.12
N ILE A 116 -17.23 5.60 -5.79
CA ILE A 116 -17.49 5.29 -7.20
C ILE A 116 -18.94 4.84 -7.40
N THR A 117 -19.49 4.05 -6.49
CA THR A 117 -20.91 3.60 -6.55
C THR A 117 -21.87 4.76 -6.42
N ARG A 118 -21.62 5.72 -5.50
CA ARG A 118 -22.46 6.92 -5.31
C ARG A 118 -22.32 7.92 -6.45
N ALA A 119 -21.12 8.02 -7.03
CA ALA A 119 -20.79 9.00 -8.05
C ALA A 119 -19.97 8.33 -9.20
N PRO A 120 -20.61 7.56 -10.09
CA PRO A 120 -19.90 6.85 -11.16
C PRO A 120 -19.14 7.78 -12.13
N ASP A 121 -19.48 9.06 -12.17
CA ASP A 121 -18.81 10.09 -12.98
C ASP A 121 -17.38 10.37 -12.55
N ILE A 122 -16.99 10.00 -11.32
CA ILE A 122 -15.62 10.20 -10.85
C ILE A 122 -14.66 9.11 -11.32
N ALA A 123 -15.14 7.92 -11.68
CA ALA A 123 -14.29 6.76 -11.95
C ALA A 123 -13.19 7.07 -12.98
N SER A 124 -13.55 7.68 -14.11
CA SER A 124 -12.58 8.02 -15.17
C SER A 124 -11.63 9.17 -14.83
N LYS A 125 -11.91 9.90 -13.75
CA LYS A 125 -11.09 11.02 -13.27
C LYS A 125 -10.23 10.63 -12.08
N LEU A 126 -10.59 9.55 -11.38
CA LEU A 126 -9.92 9.09 -10.17
C LEU A 126 -8.52 8.56 -10.51
N ARG A 127 -7.51 9.13 -9.87
CA ARG A 127 -6.15 8.62 -9.76
C ARG A 127 -5.99 8.00 -8.38
N LEU A 128 -5.79 6.69 -8.35
CA LEU A 128 -5.72 5.91 -7.11
C LEU A 128 -4.37 5.22 -7.00
N VAL A 129 -3.66 5.46 -5.92
CA VAL A 129 -2.56 4.60 -5.46
C VAL A 129 -3.06 3.83 -4.26
N MET A 130 -2.93 2.51 -4.28
CA MET A 130 -3.39 1.69 -3.18
C MET A 130 -2.28 0.80 -2.64
N MET A 131 -2.19 0.69 -1.31
CA MET A 131 -1.44 -0.39 -0.68
C MET A 131 -2.37 -1.59 -0.52
N GLY A 132 -1.99 -2.71 -1.08
CA GLY A 132 -2.73 -3.96 -0.95
C GLY A 132 -2.51 -4.91 -2.11
N GLY A 133 -2.95 -6.13 -1.91
CA GLY A 133 -2.83 -7.18 -2.90
C GLY A 133 -1.46 -7.86 -2.96
N THR A 134 -1.46 -8.98 -3.66
CA THR A 134 -0.23 -9.75 -3.93
C THR A 134 -0.45 -10.59 -5.18
N LEU A 135 0.45 -10.48 -6.15
CA LEU A 135 0.33 -11.20 -7.41
C LEU A 135 1.23 -12.44 -7.43
N THR A 136 2.50 -12.29 -7.09
CA THR A 136 3.52 -13.34 -7.18
C THR A 136 3.97 -13.85 -5.80
N GLN A 137 3.73 -13.08 -4.74
CA GLN A 137 4.11 -13.44 -3.38
C GLN A 137 2.98 -14.18 -2.65
N PRO A 138 3.27 -14.95 -1.59
CA PRO A 138 2.26 -15.36 -0.64
C PRO A 138 1.52 -14.17 -0.04
N GLY A 139 0.28 -14.41 0.41
CA GLY A 139 -0.44 -13.43 1.21
C GLY A 139 0.14 -13.29 2.63
N ASN A 140 -0.33 -12.27 3.33
CA ASN A 140 0.06 -11.99 4.72
C ASN A 140 -1.13 -12.13 5.70
N CYS A 141 -2.23 -12.71 5.24
CA CYS A 141 -3.39 -13.00 6.05
C CYS A 141 -3.32 -14.43 6.62
N TRP A 142 -4.29 -14.82 7.44
CA TRP A 142 -4.35 -16.12 8.11
C TRP A 142 -4.29 -17.34 7.19
N ASP A 143 -4.65 -17.23 5.93
CA ASP A 143 -4.64 -18.32 4.95
C ASP A 143 -3.40 -18.31 4.03
N ALA A 144 -2.52 -17.34 4.21
CA ALA A 144 -1.31 -17.12 3.41
C ALA A 144 -1.56 -16.98 1.89
N VAL A 145 -2.81 -16.76 1.47
CA VAL A 145 -3.19 -16.60 0.05
C VAL A 145 -3.48 -15.16 -0.29
N ALA A 146 -4.22 -14.47 0.57
CA ALA A 146 -4.67 -13.11 0.35
C ALA A 146 -3.82 -12.10 1.13
N GLU A 147 -3.77 -10.88 0.60
CA GLU A 147 -3.25 -9.73 1.33
C GLU A 147 -4.37 -9.16 2.22
N THR A 148 -3.99 -8.60 3.36
CA THR A 148 -4.90 -8.20 4.44
C THR A 148 -5.93 -7.16 4.01
N ASN A 149 -5.56 -6.13 3.25
CA ASN A 149 -6.50 -5.09 2.81
C ASN A 149 -7.51 -5.63 1.81
N ILE A 150 -7.08 -6.53 0.92
CA ILE A 150 -7.98 -7.11 -0.08
C ILE A 150 -8.96 -8.09 0.54
N ILE A 151 -8.51 -8.98 1.45
CA ILE A 151 -9.39 -10.01 2.04
C ILE A 151 -10.50 -9.43 2.91
N GLN A 152 -10.32 -8.21 3.44
CA GLN A 152 -11.34 -7.56 4.27
C GLN A 152 -12.59 -7.17 3.47
N ASP A 153 -12.41 -6.75 2.19
CA ASP A 153 -13.52 -6.46 1.28
C ASP A 153 -13.13 -6.75 -0.18
N PRO A 154 -13.01 -8.03 -0.55
CA PRO A 154 -12.60 -8.40 -1.90
C PRO A 154 -13.63 -8.02 -2.96
N GLU A 155 -14.91 -7.90 -2.59
CA GLU A 155 -15.97 -7.42 -3.47
C GLU A 155 -15.76 -5.96 -3.86
N ALA A 156 -15.44 -5.09 -2.90
CA ALA A 156 -15.09 -3.70 -3.18
C ALA A 156 -13.83 -3.61 -4.03
N ALA A 157 -12.76 -4.32 -3.65
CA ALA A 157 -11.53 -4.36 -4.43
C ALA A 157 -11.77 -4.77 -5.87
N ASN A 158 -12.55 -5.84 -6.08
CA ASN A 158 -12.88 -6.32 -7.42
C ASN A 158 -13.67 -5.28 -8.25
N ARG A 159 -14.63 -4.56 -7.64
CA ARG A 159 -15.38 -3.50 -8.34
C ARG A 159 -14.50 -2.32 -8.68
N VAL A 160 -13.62 -1.92 -7.77
CA VAL A 160 -12.66 -0.82 -8.00
C VAL A 160 -11.71 -1.16 -9.14
N PHE A 161 -11.14 -2.37 -9.20
CA PHE A 161 -10.28 -2.80 -10.31
C PHE A 161 -10.98 -2.74 -11.68
N HIS A 162 -12.30 -2.90 -11.70
CA HIS A 162 -13.10 -2.86 -12.93
C HIS A 162 -13.79 -1.51 -13.20
N SER A 163 -13.53 -0.50 -12.39
CA SER A 163 -14.20 0.80 -12.46
C SER A 163 -13.75 1.67 -13.63
N GLY A 164 -12.58 1.40 -14.21
CA GLY A 164 -11.94 2.26 -15.22
C GLY A 164 -11.19 3.46 -14.61
N ALA A 165 -10.98 3.48 -13.31
CA ALA A 165 -10.08 4.43 -12.66
C ALA A 165 -8.61 4.14 -13.04
N ASP A 166 -7.76 5.16 -12.91
CA ASP A 166 -6.32 5.06 -13.06
C ASP A 166 -5.73 4.54 -11.73
N ILE A 167 -5.39 3.25 -11.68
CA ILE A 167 -5.06 2.56 -10.42
C ILE A 167 -3.63 2.07 -10.45
N THR A 168 -2.84 2.43 -9.44
CA THR A 168 -1.55 1.81 -9.14
C THR A 168 -1.67 0.95 -7.89
N MET A 169 -1.40 -0.34 -8.03
CA MET A 169 -1.37 -1.31 -6.92
C MET A 169 0.06 -1.50 -6.43
N VAL A 170 0.33 -1.11 -5.18
CA VAL A 170 1.59 -1.33 -4.46
C VAL A 170 1.37 -2.48 -3.48
N GLY A 171 1.59 -3.71 -3.97
CA GLY A 171 1.32 -4.94 -3.24
C GLY A 171 2.51 -5.48 -2.46
N LEU A 172 2.31 -6.66 -1.85
CA LEU A 172 3.38 -7.37 -1.12
C LEU A 172 4.57 -7.70 -2.01
N ASP A 173 4.34 -7.79 -3.33
CA ASP A 173 5.37 -8.04 -4.33
C ASP A 173 6.56 -7.08 -4.23
N VAL A 174 6.31 -5.82 -3.88
CA VAL A 174 7.32 -4.78 -3.71
C VAL A 174 7.54 -4.35 -2.27
N THR A 175 6.49 -4.34 -1.44
CA THR A 175 6.62 -3.85 -0.06
C THR A 175 7.48 -4.77 0.81
N HIS A 176 7.50 -6.07 0.54
CA HIS A 176 8.39 -7.02 1.21
C HIS A 176 9.87 -6.85 0.83
N GLN A 177 10.18 -6.09 -0.22
CA GLN A 177 11.55 -5.73 -0.60
C GLN A 177 12.05 -4.48 0.14
N CYS A 178 11.14 -3.72 0.77
CA CYS A 178 11.44 -2.46 1.46
C CYS A 178 11.43 -2.65 2.98
N LEU A 179 12.47 -3.30 3.48
CA LEU A 179 12.61 -3.62 4.92
C LEU A 179 13.39 -2.52 5.63
N LEU A 180 12.74 -1.84 6.59
CA LEU A 180 13.38 -0.85 7.46
C LEU A 180 14.34 -1.55 8.42
N PRO A 181 15.66 -1.31 8.32
CA PRO A 181 16.64 -2.00 9.16
C PRO A 181 16.71 -1.39 10.56
N GLN A 182 17.23 -2.14 11.53
CA GLN A 182 17.47 -1.68 12.90
C GLN A 182 18.30 -0.38 12.95
N SER A 183 19.26 -0.21 12.04
CA SER A 183 20.10 0.99 11.97
C SER A 183 19.31 2.28 11.76
N ALA A 184 18.14 2.23 11.12
CA ALA A 184 17.27 3.38 10.96
C ALA A 184 16.67 3.81 12.32
N ALA A 185 16.17 2.86 13.11
CA ALA A 185 15.70 3.13 14.47
C ALA A 185 16.81 3.74 15.34
N ASP A 186 18.02 3.21 15.26
CA ASP A 186 19.17 3.71 16.00
C ASP A 186 19.51 5.16 15.59
N ARG A 187 19.45 5.47 14.29
CA ARG A 187 19.66 6.81 13.76
C ARG A 187 18.62 7.80 14.27
N TRP A 188 17.34 7.43 14.31
CA TRP A 188 16.27 8.28 14.85
C TRP A 188 16.43 8.49 16.35
N ARG A 189 16.80 7.45 17.11
CA ARG A 189 17.08 7.54 18.56
C ARG A 189 18.24 8.48 18.86
N ALA A 190 19.28 8.46 18.01
CA ALA A 190 20.46 9.31 18.15
C ALA A 190 20.16 10.83 18.01
N THR A 191 18.99 11.23 17.48
CA THR A 191 18.57 12.63 17.49
C THR A 191 18.39 13.19 18.91
N GLY A 192 18.20 12.33 19.92
CA GLY A 192 18.01 12.70 21.32
C GLY A 192 16.65 13.35 21.63
N THR A 193 15.78 13.53 20.63
CA THR A 193 14.47 14.16 20.79
C THR A 193 13.41 13.17 21.29
N LYS A 194 12.27 13.68 21.77
CA LYS A 194 11.14 12.82 22.14
C LYS A 194 10.56 12.09 20.92
N ARG A 195 10.49 12.78 19.75
CA ARG A 195 9.98 12.21 18.51
C ARG A 195 10.87 11.08 18.01
N GLY A 196 12.18 11.30 17.99
CA GLY A 196 13.16 10.30 17.56
C GLY A 196 13.14 9.06 18.43
N ARG A 197 13.02 9.21 19.74
CA ARG A 197 12.86 8.05 20.65
C ARG A 197 11.56 7.31 20.39
N PHE A 198 10.44 8.01 20.27
CA PHE A 198 9.14 7.40 20.01
C PHE A 198 9.13 6.58 18.71
N LEU A 199 9.63 7.17 17.61
CA LEU A 199 9.71 6.48 16.32
C LEU A 199 10.66 5.29 16.35
N ALA A 200 11.79 5.43 17.04
CA ALA A 200 12.73 4.33 17.20
C ALA A 200 12.14 3.16 18.01
N ASP A 201 11.46 3.46 19.12
CA ASP A 201 10.81 2.44 19.96
C ASP A 201 9.67 1.73 19.20
N LEU A 202 8.91 2.46 18.36
CA LEU A 202 7.90 1.87 17.48
C LEU A 202 8.54 0.96 16.43
N ALA A 203 9.63 1.40 15.79
CA ALA A 203 10.37 0.59 14.83
C ALA A 203 10.96 -0.66 15.46
N ASP A 204 11.59 -0.56 16.64
CA ASP A 204 12.11 -1.71 17.39
C ASP A 204 11.03 -2.76 17.66
N PHE A 205 9.86 -2.29 18.14
CA PHE A 205 8.72 -3.18 18.40
C PHE A 205 8.28 -3.89 17.11
N SER A 206 8.12 -3.13 16.01
CA SER A 206 7.65 -3.69 14.76
C SER A 206 8.67 -4.62 14.10
N ILE A 207 9.96 -4.27 14.13
CA ILE A 207 11.04 -5.14 13.62
C ILE A 207 11.04 -6.47 14.38
N LYS A 208 10.96 -6.41 15.72
CA LYS A 208 10.91 -7.62 16.54
C LYS A 208 9.68 -8.47 16.24
N ALA A 209 8.50 -7.87 16.17
CA ALA A 209 7.25 -8.58 15.90
C ALA A 209 7.26 -9.27 14.54
N ASN A 210 7.75 -8.59 13.49
CA ASN A 210 7.86 -9.17 12.16
C ASN A 210 8.90 -10.31 12.12
N LEU A 211 10.04 -10.13 12.77
CA LEU A 211 11.07 -11.18 12.88
C LEU A 211 10.56 -12.42 13.61
N GLU A 212 9.75 -12.27 14.66
CA GLU A 212 9.13 -13.37 15.36
C GLU A 212 8.06 -14.08 14.54
N ALA A 213 7.31 -13.33 13.68
CA ALA A 213 6.27 -13.88 12.82
C ALA A 213 6.83 -14.69 11.66
N ASP A 214 7.83 -14.17 10.94
CA ASP A 214 8.50 -14.85 9.83
C ASP A 214 9.98 -14.47 9.76
N PRO A 215 10.86 -15.23 10.43
CA PRO A 215 12.30 -14.96 10.42
C PRO A 215 12.95 -15.07 9.03
N ALA A 216 12.38 -15.87 8.13
CA ALA A 216 12.93 -16.05 6.80
C ALA A 216 12.70 -14.81 5.93
N LEU A 217 11.55 -14.19 6.07
CA LEU A 217 11.16 -13.03 5.28
C LEU A 217 11.67 -11.71 5.89
N PHE A 218 11.63 -11.58 7.22
CA PHE A 218 11.85 -10.29 7.91
C PHE A 218 13.15 -10.20 8.71
N SER A 219 14.15 -11.04 8.40
CA SER A 219 15.48 -10.95 9.02
C SER A 219 16.20 -9.61 8.75
N GLY A 220 15.84 -8.91 7.68
CA GLY A 220 16.42 -7.61 7.32
C GLY A 220 15.76 -6.40 7.99
N GLY A 221 14.60 -6.56 8.63
CA GLY A 221 13.86 -5.46 9.24
C GLY A 221 12.34 -5.60 9.13
N MET A 222 11.61 -4.51 9.33
CA MET A 222 10.16 -4.48 9.16
C MET A 222 9.76 -3.95 7.77
N PRO A 223 8.74 -4.52 7.11
CA PRO A 223 8.29 -4.02 5.82
C PRO A 223 7.61 -2.65 5.95
N LEU A 224 7.91 -1.74 5.00
CA LEU A 224 7.29 -0.42 4.90
C LEU A 224 6.19 -0.45 3.83
N HIS A 225 5.01 -0.97 4.18
CA HIS A 225 3.89 -1.14 3.27
C HIS A 225 3.32 0.21 2.80
N ASP A 226 2.62 0.90 3.68
CA ASP A 226 1.96 2.18 3.38
C ASP A 226 2.94 3.30 3.04
N PRO A 227 4.12 3.39 3.70
CA PRO A 227 5.11 4.39 3.32
C PRO A 227 5.61 4.27 1.88
N LEU A 228 5.77 3.03 1.36
CA LEU A 228 6.14 2.83 -0.04
C LEU A 228 5.03 3.27 -0.99
N ALA A 229 3.77 2.94 -0.68
CA ALA A 229 2.64 3.38 -1.50
C ALA A 229 2.52 4.91 -1.52
N ALA A 230 2.74 5.57 -0.36
CA ALA A 230 2.77 7.03 -0.27
C ALA A 230 3.93 7.64 -1.07
N ALA A 231 5.12 7.05 -0.99
CA ALA A 231 6.27 7.49 -1.78
C ALA A 231 6.03 7.32 -3.28
N GLY A 232 5.47 6.18 -3.70
CA GLY A 232 5.10 5.92 -5.11
C GLY A 232 4.00 6.83 -5.64
N ALA A 233 3.12 7.35 -4.76
CA ALA A 233 2.14 8.37 -5.14
C ALA A 233 2.78 9.73 -5.41
N LEU A 234 3.90 10.05 -4.73
CA LEU A 234 4.67 11.27 -4.90
C LEU A 234 5.71 11.17 -6.02
N ASP A 235 6.31 10.01 -6.17
CA ASP A 235 7.33 9.71 -7.18
C ASP A 235 7.11 8.30 -7.74
N SER A 236 6.41 8.22 -8.86
CA SER A 236 6.11 6.95 -9.53
C SER A 236 7.34 6.22 -10.07
N SER A 237 8.49 6.90 -10.18
CA SER A 237 9.73 6.26 -10.63
C SER A 237 10.38 5.32 -9.60
N LEU A 238 9.84 5.29 -8.38
CA LEU A 238 10.27 4.34 -7.35
C LEU A 238 9.80 2.90 -7.61
N VAL A 239 8.77 2.71 -8.45
CA VAL A 239 8.20 1.40 -8.72
C VAL A 239 8.10 1.12 -10.23
N ASP A 240 8.41 -0.10 -10.61
CA ASP A 240 8.21 -0.59 -11.98
C ASP A 240 6.86 -1.32 -12.04
N CYS A 241 5.94 -0.78 -12.83
CA CYS A 241 4.60 -1.31 -12.96
C CYS A 241 4.37 -2.07 -14.26
N PHE A 242 3.50 -3.08 -14.20
CA PHE A 242 2.98 -3.82 -15.33
C PHE A 242 1.47 -3.63 -15.43
N ASP A 243 0.98 -3.38 -16.63
CA ASP A 243 -0.44 -3.18 -16.90
C ASP A 243 -1.14 -4.53 -17.03
N LEU A 244 -2.00 -4.83 -16.08
CA LEU A 244 -2.71 -6.10 -16.02
C LEU A 244 -4.21 -5.88 -15.85
N ALA A 245 -5.01 -6.70 -16.55
CA ALA A 245 -6.41 -6.89 -16.14
C ALA A 245 -6.40 -7.67 -14.81
N LEU A 246 -6.80 -7.00 -13.73
CA LEU A 246 -6.69 -7.52 -12.37
C LEU A 246 -8.07 -7.84 -11.80
N ARG A 247 -8.15 -8.87 -10.98
CA ARG A 247 -9.35 -9.20 -10.21
C ARG A 247 -8.98 -9.68 -8.82
N ALA A 248 -9.88 -9.46 -7.86
CA ALA A 248 -9.86 -10.10 -6.56
C ALA A 248 -10.83 -11.30 -6.57
N GLU A 249 -10.41 -12.42 -5.98
CA GLU A 249 -11.29 -13.59 -5.84
C GLU A 249 -12.33 -13.35 -4.74
N THR A 250 -13.60 -13.47 -5.10
CA THR A 250 -14.73 -13.18 -4.21
C THR A 250 -15.53 -14.42 -3.80
N ASN A 251 -15.16 -15.61 -4.29
CA ASN A 251 -15.90 -16.81 -3.98
C ASN A 251 -16.01 -17.07 -2.48
N THR A 252 -17.21 -17.51 -2.09
CA THR A 252 -17.53 -17.99 -0.74
C THR A 252 -18.02 -19.42 -0.84
N GLY A 253 -17.97 -20.19 0.23
CA GLY A 253 -18.44 -21.57 0.25
C GLY A 253 -17.49 -22.47 1.02
N ASP A 254 -17.56 -23.79 0.75
CA ASP A 254 -16.81 -24.79 1.51
C ASP A 254 -15.29 -24.67 1.32
N PHE A 255 -14.86 -24.15 0.18
CA PHE A 255 -13.45 -23.86 -0.10
C PHE A 255 -13.27 -22.38 -0.46
N ASN A 256 -12.98 -21.57 0.56
CA ASN A 256 -12.74 -20.14 0.43
C ASN A 256 -11.27 -19.75 0.57
N GLY A 257 -10.35 -20.71 0.52
CA GLY A 257 -8.92 -20.50 0.73
C GLY A 257 -8.22 -19.66 -0.34
N VAL A 258 -8.93 -19.26 -1.40
CA VAL A 258 -8.43 -18.33 -2.42
C VAL A 258 -9.18 -16.97 -2.38
N ARG A 259 -10.15 -16.82 -1.48
CA ARG A 259 -10.88 -15.55 -1.33
C ARG A 259 -9.92 -14.40 -0.98
N GLY A 260 -10.07 -13.28 -1.66
CA GLY A 260 -9.19 -12.12 -1.51
C GLY A 260 -7.87 -12.24 -2.26
N ARG A 261 -7.60 -13.35 -2.94
CA ARG A 261 -6.43 -13.46 -3.83
C ARG A 261 -6.57 -12.51 -5.01
N THR A 262 -5.53 -11.71 -5.27
CA THR A 262 -5.42 -10.95 -6.52
C THR A 262 -4.83 -11.82 -7.61
N THR A 263 -5.46 -11.78 -8.79
CA THR A 263 -5.04 -12.53 -9.98
C THR A 263 -5.02 -11.59 -11.19
N GLY A 264 -3.98 -11.71 -12.01
CA GLY A 264 -3.80 -10.90 -13.21
C GLY A 264 -3.90 -11.71 -14.50
N ASP A 265 -4.32 -11.06 -15.57
CA ASP A 265 -4.34 -11.57 -16.93
C ASP A 265 -3.40 -10.75 -17.83
N PRO A 266 -2.08 -11.03 -17.80
CA PRO A 266 -1.07 -10.19 -18.45
C PRO A 266 -1.14 -10.18 -19.96
N VAL A 267 -1.79 -11.18 -20.57
CA VAL A 267 -1.89 -11.30 -22.03
C VAL A 267 -3.32 -11.13 -22.55
N GLY A 268 -4.28 -10.83 -21.66
CA GLY A 268 -5.67 -10.60 -22.03
C GLY A 268 -6.36 -11.82 -22.63
N LEU A 269 -5.97 -13.04 -22.25
CA LEU A 269 -6.55 -14.27 -22.80
C LEU A 269 -7.99 -14.51 -22.36
N VAL A 270 -8.33 -14.02 -21.17
CA VAL A 270 -9.64 -14.22 -20.55
C VAL A 270 -10.46 -12.94 -20.53
N ASN A 271 -9.80 -11.79 -20.34
CA ASN A 271 -10.45 -10.50 -20.08
C ASN A 271 -9.97 -9.39 -21.04
N HIS A 272 -10.08 -9.58 -22.34
CA HIS A 272 -9.58 -8.65 -23.38
C HIS A 272 -10.08 -7.21 -23.26
N SER A 273 -11.24 -6.98 -22.67
CA SER A 273 -11.89 -5.67 -22.60
C SER A 273 -11.91 -5.08 -21.19
N MET A 274 -11.26 -5.73 -20.22
CA MET A 274 -11.24 -5.24 -18.84
C MET A 274 -10.25 -4.09 -18.70
N PRO A 275 -10.54 -3.10 -17.84
CA PRO A 275 -9.58 -2.08 -17.46
C PRO A 275 -8.30 -2.69 -16.90
N HIS A 276 -7.17 -2.03 -17.16
CA HIS A 276 -5.90 -2.44 -16.60
C HIS A 276 -5.60 -1.67 -15.32
N VAL A 277 -4.89 -2.34 -14.41
CA VAL A 277 -4.31 -1.79 -13.19
C VAL A 277 -2.79 -1.81 -13.36
N HIS A 278 -2.12 -0.73 -12.99
CA HIS A 278 -0.66 -0.64 -12.93
C HIS A 278 -0.18 -1.37 -11.69
N VAL A 279 0.29 -2.60 -11.85
CA VAL A 279 0.72 -3.46 -10.73
C VAL A 279 2.22 -3.32 -10.54
N ALA A 280 2.65 -2.80 -9.39
CA ALA A 280 4.07 -2.68 -9.04
C ALA A 280 4.66 -4.08 -8.77
N LEU A 281 5.64 -4.48 -9.57
CA LEU A 281 6.38 -5.75 -9.44
C LEU A 281 7.89 -5.53 -9.26
N GLY A 282 8.40 -4.34 -9.56
CA GLY A 282 9.75 -3.91 -9.28
C GLY A 282 9.76 -2.67 -8.40
N VAL A 283 10.83 -2.47 -7.63
CA VAL A 283 11.00 -1.31 -6.75
C VAL A 283 12.47 -0.97 -6.55
N ASP A 284 12.81 0.31 -6.58
CA ASP A 284 14.09 0.84 -6.13
C ASP A 284 14.09 0.98 -4.60
N SER A 285 14.24 -0.17 -3.93
CA SER A 285 14.14 -0.26 -2.47
C SER A 285 15.28 0.49 -1.75
N GLU A 286 16.47 0.55 -2.32
CA GLU A 286 17.61 1.27 -1.75
C GLU A 286 17.33 2.78 -1.71
N ARG A 287 16.96 3.35 -2.84
CA ARG A 287 16.58 4.77 -2.95
C ARG A 287 15.41 5.12 -2.03
N PHE A 288 14.35 4.32 -2.04
CA PHE A 288 13.20 4.54 -1.17
C PHE A 288 13.58 4.54 0.31
N LEU A 289 14.34 3.54 0.77
CA LEU A 289 14.74 3.43 2.17
C LEU A 289 15.63 4.59 2.61
N ASP A 290 16.59 4.97 1.78
CA ASP A 290 17.48 6.10 2.05
C ASP A 290 16.69 7.41 2.20
N GLU A 291 15.82 7.71 1.27
CA GLU A 291 14.96 8.90 1.30
C GLU A 291 14.02 8.89 2.51
N PHE A 292 13.37 7.76 2.77
CA PHE A 292 12.44 7.62 3.90
C PHE A 292 13.15 7.81 5.24
N VAL A 293 14.27 7.14 5.46
CA VAL A 293 15.04 7.23 6.70
C VAL A 293 15.55 8.65 6.95
N GLU A 294 16.01 9.35 5.89
CA GLU A 294 16.47 10.73 6.01
C GLU A 294 15.34 11.69 6.34
N ARG A 295 14.23 11.64 5.59
CA ARG A 295 13.05 12.49 5.85
C ARG A 295 12.51 12.29 7.27
N MET A 296 12.43 11.04 7.72
CA MET A 296 12.00 10.75 9.09
C MET A 296 13.00 11.27 10.13
N ALA A 297 14.30 11.22 9.86
CA ALA A 297 15.31 11.80 10.74
C ALA A 297 15.18 13.33 10.82
N GLU A 298 14.81 14.02 9.74
CA GLU A 298 14.52 15.46 9.74
C GLU A 298 13.30 15.79 10.61
N VAL A 299 12.21 15.01 10.49
CA VAL A 299 11.02 15.16 11.36
C VAL A 299 11.35 14.92 12.84
N CYS A 300 12.37 14.10 13.12
CA CYS A 300 12.84 13.83 14.47
C CYS A 300 13.70 14.96 15.09
N ARG A 301 14.21 15.87 14.30
CA ARG A 301 14.97 17.06 14.80
C ARG A 301 14.03 18.16 15.26
#